data_faa42d18d1ef186f88c47e0fbc0616fe
#
_entry.id   faa42d18d1ef186f88c47e0fbc0616fe
#
_cell.length_a   1.000
_cell.length_b   1.000
_cell.length_c   1.000
_cell.angle_alpha   90.00
_cell.angle_beta   90.00
_cell.angle_gamma   90.00
#
_symmetry.space_group_name_H-M   'P 1'
#
loop_
_entity.id
_entity.type
_entity.pdbx_description
1 polymer ?
#
loop_
_entity_poly.entity_id
_entity_poly.type
_entity_poly.pdbx_seq_one_letter_code
_entity_poly.pdbx_strand_id
1 'polypeptide(L)'
;MKRNLLVLSLALVFLSADLLEAENWPGWRGPRGDGTSMDRGVPAEWDGATGKNILWKTPIPGKGHASPIIWNDRVFVVSCLPEEKTRVLVALDRRTGTPAWQREVVEAGLETKHSLNSRASGTPVTDGKFVYVTFFEADGAKVDAPNVGSKRLITPGNMVVAAYDFDGNLAWRVTPGSFISAHGYCSSPVIFENLLIIN
;
A
#
# COMPACT_ATOMS: atom_id res chain seq x y z
N MET A 1 75.61 3.99 -14.54
CA MET A 1 74.56 4.75 -13.85
C MET A 1 73.20 4.17 -14.25
N LYS A 2 72.58 3.37 -13.39
CA LYS A 2 71.22 2.77 -13.63
C LYS A 2 70.21 3.57 -12.81
N ARG A 3 69.30 4.29 -13.49
CA ARG A 3 68.18 5.02 -12.86
C ARG A 3 67.06 4.03 -12.62
N ASN A 4 66.81 3.73 -11.36
CA ASN A 4 65.61 2.99 -10.94
C ASN A 4 64.39 3.91 -11.00
N LEU A 5 63.46 3.59 -11.88
CA LEU A 5 62.12 4.23 -11.92
C LEU A 5 61.24 3.50 -10.87
N LEU A 6 60.90 4.21 -9.82
CA LEU A 6 59.95 3.76 -8.84
C LEU A 6 58.53 4.08 -9.37
N VAL A 7 57.81 3.07 -9.79
CA VAL A 7 56.38 3.21 -10.19
C VAL A 7 55.55 3.12 -8.93
N LEU A 8 55.05 4.25 -8.49
CA LEU A 8 54.11 4.34 -7.37
C LEU A 8 52.68 4.02 -7.87
N SER A 9 52.22 2.79 -7.68
CA SER A 9 50.83 2.41 -8.01
C SER A 9 49.90 2.94 -6.92
N LEU A 10 49.18 4.00 -7.22
CA LEU A 10 48.13 4.54 -6.38
C LEU A 10 46.87 3.65 -6.53
N ALA A 11 46.64 2.72 -5.61
CA ALA A 11 45.42 1.94 -5.56
C ALA A 11 44.30 2.87 -5.04
N LEU A 12 43.44 3.33 -5.95
CA LEU A 12 42.20 4.00 -5.59
C LEU A 12 41.25 2.94 -5.01
N VAL A 13 41.18 2.85 -3.69
CA VAL A 13 40.12 2.10 -2.99
C VAL A 13 38.84 2.93 -3.11
N PHE A 14 37.99 2.60 -4.07
CA PHE A 14 36.62 3.04 -4.06
C PHE A 14 35.93 2.40 -2.83
N LEU A 15 35.83 3.15 -1.74
CA LEU A 15 34.85 2.86 -0.73
C LEU A 15 33.48 3.16 -1.38
N SER A 16 32.85 2.12 -1.91
CA SER A 16 31.42 2.12 -2.13
C SER A 16 30.78 2.30 -0.76
N ALA A 17 30.38 3.52 -0.43
CA ALA A 17 29.40 3.73 0.61
C ALA A 17 28.14 3.03 0.09
N ASP A 18 27.90 1.80 0.52
CA ASP A 18 26.58 1.20 0.42
C ASP A 18 25.65 2.16 1.16
N LEU A 19 24.96 3.01 0.39
CA LEU A 19 23.82 3.72 0.91
C LEU A 19 22.89 2.61 1.38
N LEU A 20 22.82 2.39 2.68
CA LEU A 20 21.86 1.48 3.30
C LEU A 20 20.47 2.00 2.90
N GLU A 21 20.00 1.50 1.77
CA GLU A 21 18.64 1.78 1.33
C GLU A 21 17.70 1.11 2.33
N ALA A 22 16.80 1.89 2.91
CA ALA A 22 15.87 1.37 3.88
C ALA A 22 15.02 0.28 3.25
N GLU A 23 14.72 -0.75 4.04
CA GLU A 23 14.05 -1.98 3.64
C GLU A 23 12.72 -1.73 2.90
N ASN A 24 12.45 -2.52 1.88
CA ASN A 24 11.14 -2.54 1.24
C ASN A 24 10.08 -3.08 2.20
N TRP A 25 8.88 -2.52 2.14
CA TRP A 25 7.73 -2.93 2.96
C TRP A 25 6.58 -3.39 2.06
N PRO A 26 6.63 -4.62 1.51
CA PRO A 26 5.81 -5.04 0.38
C PRO A 26 4.34 -5.29 0.69
N GLY A 27 3.94 -5.34 1.94
CA GLY A 27 2.58 -5.66 2.34
C GLY A 27 2.32 -5.38 3.81
N TRP A 28 1.13 -5.73 4.29
CA TRP A 28 0.78 -5.60 5.69
C TRP A 28 1.75 -6.41 6.55
N ARG A 29 2.35 -5.78 7.57
CA ARG A 29 3.40 -6.32 8.43
C ARG A 29 4.76 -6.58 7.76
N GLY A 30 5.00 -6.00 6.58
CA GLY A 30 6.32 -5.96 5.96
C GLY A 30 6.81 -7.28 5.38
N PRO A 31 8.10 -7.37 5.07
CA PRO A 31 8.66 -8.47 4.27
C PRO A 31 8.67 -9.81 5.00
N ARG A 32 8.62 -9.81 6.34
CA ARG A 32 8.59 -11.02 7.17
C ARG A 32 7.20 -11.35 7.71
N GLY A 33 6.21 -10.49 7.49
CA GLY A 33 4.85 -10.68 7.97
C GLY A 33 4.67 -10.53 9.49
N ASP A 34 5.70 -10.13 10.21
CA ASP A 34 5.72 -10.01 11.68
C ASP A 34 5.69 -8.56 12.20
N GLY A 35 5.82 -7.58 11.29
CA GLY A 35 5.83 -6.15 11.62
C GLY A 35 7.19 -5.62 12.07
N THR A 36 8.27 -6.37 11.88
CA THR A 36 9.63 -5.94 12.23
C THR A 36 10.39 -5.43 11.01
N SER A 37 11.32 -4.48 11.21
CA SER A 37 12.29 -4.03 10.22
C SER A 37 13.71 -4.35 10.67
N MET A 38 14.58 -4.63 9.71
CA MET A 38 16.02 -4.76 9.94
C MET A 38 16.75 -3.42 9.86
N ASP A 39 16.06 -2.34 9.54
CA ASP A 39 16.61 -1.00 9.45
C ASP A 39 17.22 -0.56 10.79
N ARG A 40 18.33 0.16 10.69
CA ARG A 40 19.04 0.70 11.84
C ARG A 40 19.10 2.21 11.78
N GLY A 41 19.25 2.85 12.95
CA GLY A 41 19.35 4.30 13.01
C GLY A 41 18.05 5.04 12.73
N VAL A 42 16.90 4.33 12.80
CA VAL A 42 15.59 4.98 12.67
C VAL A 42 15.37 5.97 13.81
N PRO A 43 14.76 7.14 13.54
CA PRO A 43 14.46 8.10 14.60
C PRO A 43 13.55 7.49 15.66
N ALA A 44 13.95 7.59 16.93
CA ALA A 44 13.10 7.20 18.07
C ALA A 44 12.10 8.28 18.47
N GLU A 45 12.31 9.51 17.99
CA GLU A 45 11.45 10.65 18.26
C GLU A 45 11.12 11.38 16.96
N TRP A 46 9.88 11.79 16.80
CA TRP A 46 9.43 12.66 15.71
C TRP A 46 8.33 13.60 16.19
N ASP A 47 8.20 14.74 15.53
CA ASP A 47 7.15 15.72 15.84
C ASP A 47 6.58 16.32 14.57
N GLY A 48 5.32 16.05 14.32
CA GLY A 48 4.58 16.53 13.16
C GLY A 48 4.29 18.03 13.17
N ALA A 49 4.36 18.72 14.33
CA ALA A 49 4.13 20.16 14.43
C ALA A 49 5.40 20.95 14.11
N THR A 50 6.55 20.50 14.65
CA THR A 50 7.84 21.16 14.44
C THR A 50 8.59 20.65 13.20
N GLY A 51 8.17 19.53 12.64
CA GLY A 51 8.88 18.86 11.53
C GLY A 51 10.09 18.05 11.99
N LYS A 52 10.32 17.87 13.28
CA LYS A 52 11.46 17.10 13.79
C LYS A 52 11.41 15.66 13.25
N ASN A 53 12.47 15.25 12.58
CA ASN A 53 12.61 13.92 11.96
C ASN A 53 11.45 13.54 11.00
N ILE A 54 10.80 14.53 10.39
CA ILE A 54 9.82 14.35 9.31
C ILE A 54 10.44 14.78 7.99
N LEU A 55 10.61 13.85 7.07
CA LEU A 55 11.16 14.15 5.76
C LEU A 55 10.15 14.92 4.90
N TRP A 56 8.90 14.46 4.88
CA TRP A 56 7.80 15.08 4.16
C TRP A 56 6.45 14.70 4.78
N LYS A 57 5.42 15.46 4.43
CA LYS A 57 4.01 15.19 4.76
C LYS A 57 3.18 15.44 3.52
N THR A 58 2.39 14.47 3.12
CA THR A 58 1.53 14.57 1.94
C THR A 58 0.10 14.25 2.32
N PRO A 59 -0.86 15.15 2.06
CA PRO A 59 -2.27 14.85 2.23
C PRO A 59 -2.70 13.81 1.20
N ILE A 60 -3.33 12.73 1.67
CA ILE A 60 -3.97 11.74 0.81
C ILE A 60 -5.45 12.07 0.72
N PRO A 61 -6.02 12.25 -0.50
CA PRO A 61 -7.42 12.56 -0.65
C PRO A 61 -8.30 11.42 -0.13
N GLY A 62 -9.46 11.77 0.47
CA GLY A 62 -10.45 10.81 0.93
C GLY A 62 -10.18 10.23 2.31
N LYS A 63 -10.58 8.98 2.52
CA LYS A 63 -10.52 8.27 3.81
C LYS A 63 -10.06 6.82 3.63
N GLY A 64 -9.17 6.36 4.49
CA GLY A 64 -8.68 4.98 4.49
C GLY A 64 -8.06 4.60 5.83
N HIS A 65 -7.99 3.30 6.13
CA HIS A 65 -7.31 2.73 7.28
C HIS A 65 -6.20 1.75 6.86
N ALA A 66 -5.99 1.58 5.55
CA ALA A 66 -4.92 0.77 5.04
C ALA A 66 -3.55 1.32 5.44
N SER A 67 -2.61 0.45 5.70
CA SER A 67 -1.20 0.84 5.83
C SER A 67 -0.63 1.16 4.45
N PRO A 68 0.28 2.13 4.33
CA PRO A 68 1.08 2.28 3.12
C PRO A 68 2.02 1.10 2.96
N ILE A 69 2.36 0.77 1.72
CA ILE A 69 3.45 -0.15 1.38
C ILE A 69 4.54 0.59 0.64
N ILE A 70 5.76 0.06 0.69
CA ILE A 70 6.95 0.69 0.12
C ILE A 70 7.69 -0.32 -0.72
N TRP A 71 8.04 0.07 -1.95
CA TRP A 71 8.94 -0.67 -2.81
C TRP A 71 9.84 0.27 -3.60
N ASN A 72 11.15 0.13 -3.40
CA ASN A 72 12.17 1.00 -3.97
C ASN A 72 11.84 2.49 -3.72
N ASP A 73 11.65 3.27 -4.76
CA ASP A 73 11.38 4.71 -4.73
C ASP A 73 9.87 5.06 -4.68
N ARG A 74 8.99 4.08 -4.45
CA ARG A 74 7.53 4.28 -4.42
C ARG A 74 6.92 3.96 -3.05
N VAL A 75 5.94 4.76 -2.70
CA VAL A 75 5.00 4.48 -1.61
C VAL A 75 3.61 4.35 -2.22
N PHE A 76 2.91 3.26 -1.91
CA PHE A 76 1.54 3.04 -2.38
C PHE A 76 0.57 3.05 -1.21
N VAL A 77 -0.56 3.72 -1.40
CA VAL A 77 -1.63 3.79 -0.42
C VAL A 77 -2.98 3.76 -1.13
N VAL A 78 -3.98 3.20 -0.48
CA VAL A 78 -5.36 3.19 -0.98
C VAL A 78 -6.23 4.15 -0.19
N SER A 79 -7.23 4.71 -0.86
CA SER A 79 -8.20 5.60 -0.24
C SER A 79 -9.60 5.43 -0.86
N CYS A 80 -10.61 5.91 -0.16
CA CYS A 80 -11.96 6.06 -0.67
C CYS A 80 -12.30 7.54 -0.71
N LEU A 81 -12.77 8.02 -1.85
CA LEU A 81 -13.32 9.34 -2.09
C LEU A 81 -14.86 9.25 -1.94
N PRO A 82 -15.42 9.54 -0.76
CA PRO A 82 -16.83 9.22 -0.49
C PRO A 82 -17.82 10.01 -1.36
N GLU A 83 -17.52 11.25 -1.65
CA GLU A 83 -18.39 12.14 -2.47
C GLU A 83 -18.45 11.63 -3.91
N GLU A 84 -17.36 11.13 -4.43
CA GLU A 84 -17.24 10.58 -5.77
C GLU A 84 -17.62 9.09 -5.82
N LYS A 85 -17.81 8.45 -4.66
CA LYS A 85 -18.05 7.00 -4.50
C LYS A 85 -16.96 6.13 -5.11
N THR A 86 -15.74 6.63 -5.15
CA THR A 86 -14.59 6.01 -5.82
C THR A 86 -13.57 5.51 -4.81
N ARG A 87 -13.01 4.35 -5.09
CA ARG A 87 -11.85 3.79 -4.36
C ARG A 87 -10.64 3.90 -5.26
N VAL A 88 -9.56 4.41 -4.72
CA VAL A 88 -8.36 4.78 -5.47
C VAL A 88 -7.11 4.12 -4.92
N LEU A 89 -6.16 3.87 -5.81
CA LEU A 89 -4.77 3.58 -5.51
C LEU A 89 -3.93 4.81 -5.83
N VAL A 90 -3.11 5.25 -4.89
CA VAL A 90 -2.22 6.41 -5.02
C VAL A 90 -0.78 5.95 -4.89
N ALA A 91 0.08 6.38 -5.79
CA ALA A 91 1.52 6.22 -5.71
C ALA A 91 2.21 7.55 -5.44
N LEU A 92 3.17 7.55 -4.52
CA LEU A 92 3.98 8.69 -4.17
C LEU A 92 5.46 8.39 -4.44
N ASP A 93 6.23 9.40 -4.77
CA ASP A 93 7.68 9.35 -4.71
C ASP A 93 8.13 9.23 -3.25
N ARG A 94 8.92 8.22 -2.90
CA ARG A 94 9.35 7.93 -1.52
C ARG A 94 10.23 9.03 -0.94
N ARG A 95 11.05 9.70 -1.74
CA ARG A 95 12.01 10.70 -1.25
C ARG A 95 11.36 12.05 -1.00
N THR A 96 10.38 12.40 -1.81
CA THR A 96 9.77 13.74 -1.79
C THR A 96 8.35 13.77 -1.26
N GLY A 97 7.67 12.61 -1.22
CA GLY A 97 6.24 12.52 -0.91
C GLY A 97 5.34 13.05 -2.03
N THR A 98 5.89 13.43 -3.18
CA THR A 98 5.11 13.98 -4.29
C THR A 98 4.24 12.88 -4.91
N PRO A 99 2.94 13.11 -5.16
CA PRO A 99 2.11 12.19 -5.89
C PRO A 99 2.67 11.94 -7.30
N ALA A 100 2.94 10.67 -7.62
CA ALA A 100 3.37 10.24 -8.94
C ALA A 100 2.16 10.00 -9.84
N TRP A 101 1.16 9.30 -9.31
CA TRP A 101 -0.11 9.05 -10.01
C TRP A 101 -1.19 8.61 -9.02
N GLN A 102 -2.44 8.68 -9.47
CA GLN A 102 -3.63 8.14 -8.82
C GLN A 102 -4.43 7.35 -9.87
N ARG A 103 -4.99 6.21 -9.46
CA ARG A 103 -5.87 5.38 -10.31
C ARG A 103 -7.15 5.06 -9.58
N GLU A 104 -8.25 5.22 -10.30
CA GLU A 104 -9.55 4.72 -9.88
C GLU A 104 -9.58 3.21 -10.05
N VAL A 105 -9.97 2.49 -9.01
CA VAL A 105 -10.05 1.03 -9.03
C VAL A 105 -11.50 0.56 -9.04
N VAL A 106 -12.35 1.19 -8.23
CA VAL A 106 -13.78 0.89 -8.15
C VAL A 106 -14.56 2.18 -8.03
N GLU A 107 -15.52 2.38 -8.91
CA GLU A 107 -16.59 3.36 -8.79
C GLU A 107 -17.90 2.61 -8.53
N ALA A 108 -18.45 2.72 -7.32
CA ALA A 108 -19.66 2.04 -6.91
C ALA A 108 -20.26 2.69 -5.67
N GLY A 109 -21.52 2.39 -5.41
CA GLY A 109 -22.21 2.83 -4.20
C GLY A 109 -21.40 2.53 -2.94
N LEU A 110 -21.62 3.31 -1.88
CA LEU A 110 -20.90 3.11 -0.63
C LEU A 110 -21.60 2.03 0.19
N GLU A 111 -20.86 0.97 0.49
CA GLU A 111 -21.33 -0.13 1.32
C GLU A 111 -21.55 0.27 2.78
N THR A 112 -22.42 -0.50 3.45
CA THR A 112 -22.55 -0.44 4.90
C THR A 112 -21.26 -0.94 5.54
N LYS A 113 -20.80 -0.22 6.56
CA LYS A 113 -19.62 -0.60 7.35
C LYS A 113 -19.80 -0.27 8.82
N HIS A 114 -18.97 -0.84 9.67
CA HIS A 114 -18.85 -0.42 11.06
C HIS A 114 -18.26 1.00 11.15
N SER A 115 -18.64 1.76 12.18
CA SER A 115 -18.14 3.15 12.38
C SER A 115 -16.62 3.23 12.45
N LEU A 116 -15.96 2.23 13.04
CA LEU A 116 -14.51 2.13 13.17
C LEU A 116 -13.81 1.57 11.93
N ASN A 117 -14.53 1.19 10.88
CA ASN A 117 -13.95 0.73 9.63
C ASN A 117 -13.95 1.84 8.57
N SER A 118 -13.17 1.67 7.52
CA SER A 118 -13.20 2.50 6.31
C SER A 118 -13.60 1.66 5.09
N ARG A 119 -13.69 2.30 3.92
CA ARG A 119 -13.93 1.63 2.63
C ARG A 119 -12.64 1.44 1.82
N ALA A 120 -11.51 1.67 2.47
CA ALA A 120 -10.17 1.45 1.98
C ALA A 120 -9.30 0.99 3.16
N SER A 121 -9.61 -0.19 3.70
CA SER A 121 -8.92 -0.76 4.86
C SER A 121 -7.98 -1.91 4.51
N GLY A 122 -8.15 -2.55 3.35
CA GLY A 122 -7.24 -3.58 2.85
C GLY A 122 -5.90 -2.94 2.44
N THR A 123 -4.83 -3.32 3.12
CA THR A 123 -3.47 -2.86 2.76
C THR A 123 -3.06 -3.50 1.43
N PRO A 124 -2.54 -2.74 0.47
CA PRO A 124 -1.98 -3.30 -0.77
C PRO A 124 -0.85 -4.29 -0.50
N VAL A 125 -0.52 -5.09 -1.52
CA VAL A 125 0.69 -5.94 -1.50
C VAL A 125 1.40 -5.85 -2.85
N THR A 126 2.73 -6.05 -2.87
CA THR A 126 3.51 -6.05 -4.11
C THR A 126 4.50 -7.21 -4.13
N ASP A 127 4.74 -7.75 -5.33
CA ASP A 127 5.79 -8.72 -5.64
C ASP A 127 7.04 -8.04 -6.25
N GLY A 128 7.05 -6.70 -6.29
CA GLY A 128 8.11 -5.91 -6.92
C GLY A 128 7.92 -5.67 -8.41
N LYS A 129 6.90 -6.27 -9.02
CA LYS A 129 6.51 -6.05 -10.41
C LYS A 129 5.15 -5.39 -10.53
N PHE A 130 4.19 -5.82 -9.73
CA PHE A 130 2.84 -5.27 -9.67
C PHE A 130 2.46 -4.90 -8.25
N VAL A 131 1.56 -3.94 -8.13
CA VAL A 131 0.85 -3.62 -6.90
C VAL A 131 -0.55 -4.19 -6.99
N TYR A 132 -0.91 -5.02 -6.03
CA TYR A 132 -2.21 -5.67 -5.95
C TYR A 132 -3.06 -4.99 -4.89
N VAL A 133 -4.28 -4.64 -5.27
CA VAL A 133 -5.25 -4.00 -4.38
C VAL A 133 -6.56 -4.76 -4.37
N THR A 134 -7.24 -4.70 -3.22
CA THR A 134 -8.55 -5.31 -3.06
C THR A 134 -9.54 -4.29 -2.54
N PHE A 135 -10.74 -4.28 -3.12
CA PHE A 135 -11.84 -3.43 -2.71
C PHE A 135 -13.17 -4.17 -2.77
N PHE A 136 -14.17 -3.54 -2.22
CA PHE A 136 -15.54 -3.97 -2.31
C PHE A 136 -16.33 -3.10 -3.29
N GLU A 137 -17.01 -3.74 -4.23
CA GLU A 137 -17.89 -3.12 -5.20
C GLU A 137 -19.34 -3.43 -4.80
N ALA A 138 -20.00 -2.47 -4.16
CA ALA A 138 -21.37 -2.60 -3.70
C ALA A 138 -22.35 -2.65 -4.88
N ASP A 139 -23.33 -3.55 -4.83
CA ASP A 139 -24.38 -3.68 -5.87
C ASP A 139 -25.54 -2.67 -5.70
N GLY A 140 -25.53 -1.92 -4.58
CA GLY A 140 -26.56 -0.94 -4.24
C GLY A 140 -27.78 -1.50 -3.51
N ALA A 141 -27.94 -2.80 -3.42
CA ALA A 141 -29.01 -3.43 -2.67
C ALA A 141 -28.88 -3.21 -1.15
N LYS A 142 -29.99 -3.39 -0.43
CA LYS A 142 -30.03 -3.44 1.03
C LYS A 142 -30.75 -4.71 1.45
N VAL A 143 -30.06 -5.52 2.24
CA VAL A 143 -30.60 -6.77 2.76
C VAL A 143 -30.41 -6.84 4.27
N ASP A 144 -31.22 -7.66 4.94
CA ASP A 144 -31.03 -7.90 6.36
C ASP A 144 -29.69 -8.62 6.60
N ALA A 145 -28.96 -8.15 7.60
CA ALA A 145 -27.67 -8.77 7.95
C ALA A 145 -27.93 -10.18 8.53
N PRO A 146 -27.32 -11.22 7.95
CA PRO A 146 -27.43 -12.56 8.51
C PRO A 146 -26.68 -12.64 9.84
N ASN A 147 -27.22 -13.41 10.79
CA ASN A 147 -26.55 -13.80 12.04
C ASN A 147 -26.07 -12.64 12.94
N VAL A 148 -26.69 -11.48 12.87
CA VAL A 148 -26.49 -10.40 13.84
C VAL A 148 -27.70 -10.26 14.75
N GLY A 149 -27.46 -10.10 16.05
CA GLY A 149 -28.53 -10.08 17.07
C GLY A 149 -29.47 -8.89 17.03
N SER A 150 -29.40 -8.03 16.02
CA SER A 150 -30.28 -6.87 15.81
C SER A 150 -30.57 -6.69 14.32
N LYS A 151 -31.78 -6.18 14.01
CA LYS A 151 -32.10 -5.81 12.63
C LYS A 151 -31.12 -4.75 12.13
N ARG A 152 -30.35 -5.08 11.12
CA ARG A 152 -29.40 -4.19 10.48
C ARG A 152 -29.39 -4.45 8.99
N LEU A 153 -29.53 -3.38 8.19
CA LEU A 153 -29.39 -3.48 6.75
C LEU A 153 -27.91 -3.39 6.37
N ILE A 154 -27.50 -4.26 5.49
CA ILE A 154 -26.15 -4.30 4.92
C ILE A 154 -26.22 -4.28 3.40
N THR A 155 -25.10 -4.01 2.77
CA THR A 155 -25.00 -3.92 1.32
C THR A 155 -24.24 -5.13 0.80
N PRO A 156 -24.84 -6.00 -0.01
CA PRO A 156 -24.13 -7.03 -0.78
C PRO A 156 -23.27 -6.40 -1.86
N GLY A 157 -22.38 -7.19 -2.44
CA GLY A 157 -21.57 -6.81 -3.58
C GLY A 157 -20.50 -7.84 -3.87
N ASN A 158 -19.48 -7.42 -4.59
CA ASN A 158 -18.40 -8.28 -5.05
C ASN A 158 -17.05 -7.82 -4.50
N MET A 159 -16.17 -8.76 -4.28
CA MET A 159 -14.75 -8.45 -4.10
C MET A 159 -14.16 -8.09 -5.47
N VAL A 160 -13.38 -7.03 -5.51
CA VAL A 160 -12.59 -6.63 -6.68
C VAL A 160 -11.13 -6.77 -6.32
N VAL A 161 -10.38 -7.40 -7.22
CA VAL A 161 -8.93 -7.50 -7.14
C VAL A 161 -8.35 -6.91 -8.42
N ALA A 162 -7.39 -6.02 -8.30
CA ALA A 162 -6.72 -5.40 -9.44
C ALA A 162 -5.21 -5.35 -9.22
N ALA A 163 -4.48 -5.51 -10.34
CA ALA A 163 -3.03 -5.38 -10.40
C ALA A 163 -2.65 -4.21 -11.31
N TYR A 164 -1.76 -3.37 -10.80
CA TYR A 164 -1.19 -2.24 -11.52
C TYR A 164 0.32 -2.38 -11.58
N ASP A 165 0.95 -2.01 -12.70
CA ASP A 165 2.40 -1.81 -12.72
C ASP A 165 2.78 -0.55 -11.93
N PHE A 166 4.08 -0.30 -11.78
CA PHE A 166 4.57 0.83 -10.98
C PHE A 166 4.39 2.20 -11.65
N ASP A 167 4.05 2.21 -12.95
CA ASP A 167 3.65 3.40 -13.71
C ASP A 167 2.13 3.65 -13.64
N GLY A 168 1.41 2.76 -12.97
CA GLY A 168 -0.04 2.86 -12.76
C GLY A 168 -0.86 2.36 -13.94
N ASN A 169 -0.31 1.56 -14.85
CA ASN A 169 -1.07 0.90 -15.89
C ASN A 169 -1.77 -0.33 -15.30
N LEU A 170 -3.05 -0.48 -15.59
CA LEU A 170 -3.82 -1.65 -15.19
C LEU A 170 -3.34 -2.88 -15.97
N ALA A 171 -2.81 -3.87 -15.25
CA ALA A 171 -2.43 -5.14 -15.83
C ALA A 171 -3.64 -6.08 -15.96
N TRP A 172 -4.42 -6.21 -14.89
CA TRP A 172 -5.67 -6.97 -14.88
C TRP A 172 -6.57 -6.56 -13.71
N ARG A 173 -7.86 -6.84 -13.85
CA ARG A 173 -8.89 -6.70 -12.82
C ARG A 173 -9.81 -7.91 -12.86
N VAL A 174 -10.12 -8.48 -11.71
CA VAL A 174 -11.03 -9.63 -11.59
C VAL A 174 -11.99 -9.44 -10.43
N THR A 175 -13.10 -10.17 -10.48
CA THR A 175 -14.12 -10.23 -9.43
C THR A 175 -14.24 -11.69 -8.98
N PRO A 176 -13.44 -12.12 -7.99
CA PRO A 176 -13.32 -13.53 -7.61
C PRO A 176 -14.57 -14.09 -6.93
N GLY A 177 -15.44 -13.25 -6.40
CA GLY A 177 -16.67 -13.69 -5.76
C GLY A 177 -17.44 -12.59 -5.09
N SER A 178 -18.64 -12.94 -4.63
CA SER A 178 -19.50 -12.05 -3.86
C SER A 178 -19.06 -11.99 -2.41
N PHE A 179 -19.40 -10.88 -1.76
CA PHE A 179 -19.08 -10.63 -0.36
C PHE A 179 -20.25 -9.94 0.32
N ILE A 180 -20.44 -10.25 1.58
CA ILE A 180 -21.43 -9.58 2.43
C ILE A 180 -20.90 -9.49 3.86
N SER A 181 -20.95 -8.30 4.45
CA SER A 181 -20.48 -8.08 5.82
C SER A 181 -21.24 -6.95 6.49
N ALA A 182 -21.55 -7.14 7.77
CA ALA A 182 -22.08 -6.09 8.62
C ALA A 182 -21.02 -5.06 9.04
N HIS A 183 -19.73 -5.37 8.88
CA HIS A 183 -18.62 -4.54 9.32
C HIS A 183 -17.86 -3.86 8.18
N GLY A 184 -18.16 -4.23 6.92
CA GLY A 184 -17.46 -3.78 5.72
C GLY A 184 -16.25 -4.66 5.38
N TYR A 185 -15.68 -4.43 4.21
CA TYR A 185 -14.51 -5.15 3.70
C TYR A 185 -13.22 -4.56 4.30
N CYS A 186 -12.30 -5.42 4.74
CA CYS A 186 -11.03 -4.97 5.34
C CYS A 186 -9.87 -5.95 5.13
N SER A 187 -10.04 -6.99 4.32
CA SER A 187 -9.00 -7.99 4.10
C SER A 187 -7.83 -7.42 3.28
N SER A 188 -6.62 -7.63 3.78
CA SER A 188 -5.39 -7.34 3.04
C SER A 188 -4.96 -8.57 2.28
N PRO A 189 -4.69 -8.47 0.97
CA PRO A 189 -4.19 -9.60 0.20
C PRO A 189 -2.79 -10.00 0.64
N VAL A 190 -2.45 -11.28 0.46
CA VAL A 190 -1.14 -11.85 0.79
C VAL A 190 -0.61 -12.58 -0.44
N ILE A 191 0.67 -12.39 -0.75
CA ILE A 191 1.36 -13.16 -1.79
C ILE A 191 2.04 -14.36 -1.14
N PHE A 192 1.79 -15.54 -1.68
CA PHE A 192 2.50 -16.76 -1.34
C PHE A 192 2.89 -17.46 -2.64
N GLU A 193 4.20 -17.59 -2.89
CA GLU A 193 4.75 -18.08 -4.16
C GLU A 193 4.16 -17.32 -5.36
N ASN A 194 3.44 -17.99 -6.23
CA ASN A 194 2.77 -17.42 -7.41
C ASN A 194 1.27 -17.15 -7.19
N LEU A 195 0.80 -17.20 -5.96
CA LEU A 195 -0.60 -17.02 -5.59
C LEU A 195 -0.82 -15.69 -4.89
N LEU A 196 -1.91 -15.02 -5.25
CA LEU A 196 -2.48 -13.92 -4.50
C LEU A 196 -3.66 -14.46 -3.67
N ILE A 197 -3.51 -14.48 -2.36
CA ILE A 197 -4.50 -14.99 -1.41
C ILE A 197 -5.34 -13.83 -0.89
N ILE A 198 -6.64 -13.97 -0.94
CA ILE A 198 -7.64 -13.05 -0.37
C ILE A 198 -8.64 -13.83 0.47
N ASN A 199 -9.28 -13.20 1.44
CA ASN A 199 -10.33 -13.80 2.28
C ASN A 199 -11.51 -12.85 2.47
#